data_2106b475b64c015e1460f520b3ef27ec
#
_entry.id   2106b475b64c015e1460f520b3ef27ec
#
_cell.length_a   1.000
_cell.length_b   1.000
_cell.length_c   1.000
_cell.angle_alpha   90.00
_cell.angle_beta   90.00
_cell.angle_gamma   90.00
#
_symmetry.space_group_name_H-M   'P 1'
#
loop_
_entity.id
_entity.type
_entity.pdbx_description
1 polymer ?
#
loop_
_entity_poly.entity_id
_entity_poly.type
_entity_poly.pdbx_seq_one_letter_code
_entity_poly.pdbx_strand_id
1 'polypeptide(L)'
;MNRSSQAHVDPSTSSPASQSIELLTFLFNEVIFGLDILKVEEIHGYENIYPLVDTNNLINQVITVRGNKIQMIDLAIKFGLVKNDGHCPKNIIILNAHERQFGIAIDGVTEVITTNKSLINMPGQHESAMTCLHYSSGLIKVDENILVVLDLEKLITHDDLAKVDGLRDE
;
A
#
# COMPACT_ATOMS: atom_id res chain seq x y z
N MET A 1 -31.49 38.45 29.22
CA MET A 1 -30.33 37.70 29.76
C MET A 1 -30.00 36.59 28.81
N ASN A 2 -29.08 36.87 27.92
CA ASN A 2 -28.61 35.88 26.96
C ASN A 2 -27.51 35.01 27.58
N ARG A 3 -27.87 33.81 27.90
CA ARG A 3 -26.87 32.79 28.11
C ARG A 3 -26.54 32.19 26.73
N SER A 4 -25.47 32.66 26.13
CA SER A 4 -24.89 31.96 25.04
C SER A 4 -24.43 30.59 25.55
N SER A 5 -25.18 29.56 25.24
CA SER A 5 -24.70 28.21 25.42
C SER A 5 -23.53 28.02 24.44
N GLN A 6 -22.33 28.19 24.95
CA GLN A 6 -21.16 27.73 24.22
C GLN A 6 -21.28 26.22 24.15
N ALA A 7 -21.50 25.70 22.95
CA ALA A 7 -21.39 24.27 22.71
C ALA A 7 -20.00 23.85 23.16
N HIS A 8 -19.95 23.13 24.26
CA HIS A 8 -18.70 22.56 24.73
C HIS A 8 -18.34 21.41 23.79
N VAL A 9 -17.46 21.71 22.86
CA VAL A 9 -16.89 20.67 22.00
C VAL A 9 -15.95 19.87 22.87
N ASP A 10 -16.32 18.66 23.18
CA ASP A 10 -15.46 17.74 23.91
C ASP A 10 -14.20 17.47 23.09
N PRO A 11 -13.01 17.79 23.59
CA PRO A 11 -11.76 17.56 22.85
C PRO A 11 -11.44 16.07 22.60
N SER A 12 -12.19 15.15 23.18
CA SER A 12 -12.05 13.72 22.92
C SER A 12 -12.82 13.26 21.66
N THR A 13 -13.72 14.06 21.12
CA THR A 13 -14.35 13.77 19.84
C THR A 13 -13.45 14.29 18.72
N SER A 14 -12.82 13.35 18.01
CA SER A 14 -12.08 13.68 16.79
C SER A 14 -13.02 14.39 15.81
N SER A 15 -12.68 15.62 15.45
CA SER A 15 -13.44 16.33 14.40
C SER A 15 -13.33 15.54 13.09
N PRO A 16 -14.33 15.63 12.19
CA PRO A 16 -14.25 14.98 10.87
C PRO A 16 -12.97 15.29 10.10
N ALA A 17 -12.36 16.47 10.31
CA ALA A 17 -11.11 16.88 9.71
C ALA A 17 -9.90 16.08 10.22
N SER A 18 -9.92 15.59 11.48
CA SER A 18 -8.82 14.81 12.06
C SER A 18 -8.74 13.37 11.52
N GLN A 19 -9.77 12.90 10.84
CA GLN A 19 -9.82 11.58 10.21
C GLN A 19 -9.53 11.63 8.70
N SER A 20 -9.22 12.81 8.16
CA SER A 20 -8.86 12.99 6.77
C SER A 20 -7.58 12.23 6.46
N ILE A 21 -7.57 11.55 5.32
CA ILE A 21 -6.43 10.81 4.80
C ILE A 21 -6.29 11.07 3.30
N GLU A 22 -5.07 11.18 2.84
CA GLU A 22 -4.75 11.24 1.43
C GLU A 22 -4.23 9.89 0.97
N LEU A 23 -4.84 9.35 -0.06
CA LEU A 23 -4.48 8.07 -0.64
C LEU A 23 -3.91 8.26 -2.04
N LEU A 24 -2.70 7.73 -2.26
CA LEU A 24 -2.21 7.51 -3.61
C LEU A 24 -2.94 6.29 -4.18
N THR A 25 -3.64 6.48 -5.28
CA THR A 25 -4.35 5.39 -5.92
C THR A 25 -3.54 4.83 -7.09
N PHE A 26 -3.57 3.53 -7.23
CA PHE A 26 -2.86 2.83 -8.30
C PHE A 26 -3.60 1.59 -8.74
N LEU A 27 -3.31 1.19 -9.94
CA LEU A 27 -3.87 -0.01 -10.56
C LEU A 27 -2.87 -1.16 -10.45
N PHE A 28 -3.35 -2.31 -9.99
CA PHE A 28 -2.62 -3.56 -10.02
C PHE A 28 -3.60 -4.72 -10.32
N ASN A 29 -3.32 -5.47 -11.36
CA ASN A 29 -4.14 -6.60 -11.81
C ASN A 29 -5.64 -6.25 -11.91
N GLU A 30 -5.94 -5.13 -12.56
CA GLU A 30 -7.30 -4.61 -12.80
C GLU A 30 -8.06 -4.18 -11.52
N VAL A 31 -7.39 -4.15 -10.38
CA VAL A 31 -7.96 -3.67 -9.11
C VAL A 31 -7.33 -2.33 -8.76
N ILE A 32 -8.17 -1.40 -8.29
CA ILE A 32 -7.70 -0.10 -7.81
C ILE A 32 -7.40 -0.20 -6.32
N PHE A 33 -6.16 0.14 -5.97
CA PHE A 33 -5.70 0.17 -4.58
C PHE A 33 -5.47 1.61 -4.14
N GLY A 34 -5.64 1.85 -2.85
CA GLY A 34 -5.27 3.10 -2.20
C GLY A 34 -4.18 2.84 -1.16
N LEU A 35 -3.24 3.75 -1.08
CA LEU A 35 -2.12 3.69 -0.16
C LEU A 35 -1.95 5.04 0.53
N ASP A 36 -1.79 5.04 1.85
CA ASP A 36 -1.53 6.27 2.58
C ASP A 36 -0.31 7.00 2.00
N ILE A 37 -0.52 8.22 1.50
CA ILE A 37 0.54 8.98 0.84
C ILE A 37 1.71 9.27 1.76
N LEU A 38 1.50 9.29 3.07
CA LEU A 38 2.57 9.49 4.04
C LEU A 38 3.57 8.33 4.08
N LYS A 39 3.17 7.17 3.56
CA LYS A 39 4.04 5.99 3.44
C LYS A 39 4.80 5.94 2.12
N VAL A 40 4.45 6.80 1.17
CA VAL A 40 5.08 6.85 -0.14
C VAL A 40 6.28 7.80 -0.09
N GLU A 41 7.44 7.31 -0.49
CA GLU A 41 8.65 8.14 -0.57
C GLU A 41 8.91 8.62 -1.99
N GLU A 42 8.87 7.69 -2.95
CA GLU A 42 9.19 7.99 -4.35
C GLU A 42 8.38 7.10 -5.28
N ILE A 43 8.23 7.55 -6.52
CA ILE A 43 7.64 6.78 -7.63
C ILE A 43 8.64 6.79 -8.77
N HIS A 44 8.99 5.61 -9.27
CA HIS A 44 9.93 5.42 -10.37
C HIS A 44 9.31 4.65 -11.53
N GLY A 45 9.88 4.81 -12.73
CA GLY A 45 9.61 3.91 -13.84
C GLY A 45 10.25 2.54 -13.61
N TYR A 46 9.66 1.52 -14.19
CA TYR A 46 10.09 0.11 -14.02
C TYR A 46 11.45 -0.20 -14.67
N GLU A 47 12.03 0.70 -15.41
CA GLU A 47 13.19 0.48 -16.29
C GLU A 47 14.49 0.10 -15.56
N ASN A 48 14.57 0.26 -14.26
CA ASN A 48 15.80 0.11 -13.48
C ASN A 48 15.78 -1.04 -12.48
N ILE A 49 15.02 -2.09 -12.74
CA ILE A 49 14.96 -3.24 -11.84
C ILE A 49 15.98 -4.30 -12.27
N TYR A 50 16.84 -4.64 -11.35
CA TYR A 50 17.77 -5.76 -11.50
C TYR A 50 17.25 -6.96 -10.73
N PRO A 51 16.83 -8.05 -11.40
CA PRO A 51 16.40 -9.25 -10.71
C PRO A 51 17.56 -9.88 -9.95
N LEU A 52 17.35 -10.21 -8.69
CA LEU A 52 18.24 -11.12 -7.97
C LEU A 52 18.05 -12.53 -8.51
N VAL A 53 19.15 -13.20 -8.73
CA VAL A 53 19.20 -14.51 -9.41
C VAL A 53 18.74 -15.68 -8.52
N ASP A 54 18.26 -15.41 -7.30
CA ASP A 54 17.86 -16.48 -6.40
C ASP A 54 16.37 -16.76 -6.48
N THR A 55 16.06 -17.95 -6.97
CA THR A 55 14.77 -18.34 -7.53
C THR A 55 13.74 -18.85 -6.53
N ASN A 56 14.06 -18.92 -5.26
CA ASN A 56 13.20 -19.62 -4.30
C ASN A 56 12.43 -18.71 -3.33
N ASN A 57 12.55 -17.41 -3.45
CA ASN A 57 12.00 -16.50 -2.45
C ASN A 57 11.00 -15.50 -3.02
N LEU A 58 10.03 -15.17 -2.21
CA LEU A 58 9.02 -14.11 -2.39
C LEU A 58 9.63 -12.73 -2.71
N ILE A 59 10.94 -12.63 -2.64
CA ILE A 59 11.72 -11.43 -2.79
C ILE A 59 12.73 -11.65 -3.91
N ASN A 60 12.24 -11.55 -5.14
CA ASN A 60 13.06 -11.87 -6.30
C ASN A 60 13.76 -10.67 -6.92
N GLN A 61 13.51 -9.48 -6.44
CA GLN A 61 14.01 -8.28 -7.10
C GLN A 61 14.53 -7.26 -6.09
N VAL A 62 15.66 -6.68 -6.43
CA VAL A 62 16.23 -5.53 -5.73
C VAL A 62 16.41 -4.42 -6.74
N ILE A 63 16.03 -3.23 -6.39
CA ILE A 63 16.34 -2.03 -7.16
C ILE A 63 17.42 -1.23 -6.46
N THR A 64 18.19 -0.49 -7.23
CA THR A 64 19.16 0.44 -6.68
C THR A 64 18.66 1.86 -6.89
N VAL A 65 18.44 2.56 -5.80
CA VAL A 65 18.02 3.96 -5.81
C VAL A 65 19.05 4.77 -5.05
N ARG A 66 19.70 5.72 -5.70
CA ARG A 66 20.73 6.58 -5.10
C ARG A 66 21.84 5.80 -4.38
N GLY A 67 22.24 4.67 -4.94
CA GLY A 67 23.25 3.80 -4.34
C GLY A 67 22.75 2.88 -3.24
N ASN A 68 21.50 2.97 -2.84
CA ASN A 68 20.88 2.10 -1.85
C ASN A 68 20.12 0.95 -2.53
N LYS A 69 20.33 -0.24 -2.02
CA LYS A 69 19.58 -1.42 -2.47
C LYS A 69 18.24 -1.48 -1.75
N ILE A 70 17.16 -1.46 -2.51
CA ILE A 70 15.79 -1.53 -2.01
C ILE A 70 15.16 -2.83 -2.44
N GLN A 71 14.60 -3.53 -1.48
CA GLN A 71 13.93 -4.79 -1.69
C GLN A 71 12.54 -4.60 -2.29
N MET A 72 12.23 -5.38 -3.32
CA MET A 72 10.90 -5.40 -3.93
C MET A 72 10.00 -6.44 -3.29
N ILE A 73 8.77 -6.07 -3.05
CA ILE A 73 7.70 -6.98 -2.65
C ILE A 73 6.88 -7.32 -3.88
N ASP A 74 6.75 -8.59 -4.16
CA ASP A 74 5.94 -9.08 -5.28
C ASP A 74 4.48 -9.19 -4.85
N LEU A 75 3.66 -8.22 -5.28
CA LEU A 75 2.24 -8.19 -4.96
C LEU A 75 1.48 -9.40 -5.54
N ALA A 76 1.89 -9.89 -6.71
CA ALA A 76 1.24 -11.05 -7.31
C ALA A 76 1.40 -12.28 -6.41
N ILE A 77 2.58 -12.49 -5.87
CA ILE A 77 2.84 -13.59 -4.93
C ILE A 77 2.06 -13.38 -3.63
N LYS A 78 2.11 -12.17 -3.06
CA LYS A 78 1.38 -11.85 -1.83
C LYS A 78 -0.13 -12.10 -1.98
N PHE A 79 -0.69 -11.71 -3.12
CA PHE A 79 -2.12 -11.86 -3.37
C PHE A 79 -2.51 -13.24 -3.94
N GLY A 80 -1.56 -14.15 -4.08
CA GLY A 80 -1.82 -15.50 -4.61
C GLY A 80 -2.23 -15.51 -6.07
N LEU A 81 -1.79 -14.52 -6.85
CA LEU A 81 -2.12 -14.41 -8.25
C LEU A 81 -1.15 -15.22 -9.10
N VAL A 82 -1.68 -15.86 -10.15
CA VAL A 82 -0.85 -16.51 -11.15
C VAL A 82 -0.20 -15.43 -12.00
N LYS A 83 1.13 -15.47 -12.12
CA LYS A 83 1.84 -14.59 -13.03
C LYS A 83 1.43 -14.91 -14.46
N ASN A 84 0.79 -13.99 -15.12
CA ASN A 84 0.56 -14.09 -16.55
C ASN A 84 1.86 -13.74 -17.29
N ASP A 85 2.31 -14.62 -18.15
CA ASP A 85 3.41 -14.33 -19.05
C ASP A 85 3.03 -13.13 -19.92
N GLY A 86 3.67 -12.00 -19.72
CA GLY A 86 3.38 -10.77 -20.45
C GLY A 86 2.87 -9.61 -19.61
N HIS A 87 2.63 -9.83 -18.32
CA HIS A 87 2.32 -8.72 -17.41
C HIS A 87 3.60 -7.92 -17.12
N CYS A 88 3.66 -6.71 -17.65
CA CYS A 88 4.77 -5.78 -17.41
C CYS A 88 4.30 -4.64 -16.50
N PRO A 89 4.77 -4.58 -15.27
CA PRO A 89 4.53 -3.40 -14.44
C PRO A 89 5.16 -2.15 -15.08
N LYS A 90 4.54 -1.00 -14.86
CA LYS A 90 5.01 0.26 -15.43
C LYS A 90 5.72 1.15 -14.43
N ASN A 91 5.35 1.07 -13.18
CA ASN A 91 5.91 1.92 -12.13
C ASN A 91 6.30 1.11 -10.91
N ILE A 92 7.19 1.71 -10.14
CA ILE A 92 7.58 1.23 -8.82
C ILE A 92 7.28 2.33 -7.82
N ILE A 93 6.60 1.96 -6.75
CA ILE A 93 6.40 2.84 -5.61
C ILE A 93 7.39 2.43 -4.52
N ILE A 94 8.20 3.37 -4.07
CA ILE A 94 9.08 3.19 -2.92
C ILE A 94 8.31 3.59 -1.67
N LEU A 95 8.23 2.68 -0.74
CA LEU A 95 7.43 2.78 0.48
C LEU A 95 8.33 2.76 1.70
N ASN A 96 7.89 3.44 2.74
CA ASN A 96 8.47 3.30 4.07
C ASN A 96 7.51 2.54 4.98
N ALA A 97 7.95 1.41 5.47
CA ALA A 97 7.23 0.61 6.44
C ALA A 97 8.23 0.02 7.44
N HIS A 98 7.87 0.00 8.72
CA HIS A 98 8.73 -0.49 9.79
C HIS A 98 10.13 0.15 9.79
N GLU A 99 10.18 1.46 9.47
CA GLU A 99 11.42 2.24 9.37
C GLU A 99 12.38 1.75 8.28
N ARG A 100 11.86 1.07 7.25
CA ARG A 100 12.63 0.53 6.13
C ARG A 100 11.96 0.84 4.81
N GLN A 101 12.79 0.88 3.78
CA GLN A 101 12.32 1.09 2.41
C GLN A 101 12.03 -0.24 1.73
N PHE A 102 10.89 -0.27 1.07
CA PHE A 102 10.48 -1.39 0.19
C PHE A 102 9.96 -0.81 -1.12
N GLY A 103 10.01 -1.62 -2.15
CA GLY A 103 9.42 -1.27 -3.43
C GLY A 103 8.28 -2.22 -3.78
N ILE A 104 7.25 -1.69 -4.42
CA ILE A 104 6.22 -2.49 -5.07
C ILE A 104 6.13 -2.11 -6.54
N ALA A 105 6.02 -3.11 -7.39
CA ALA A 105 5.80 -2.90 -8.82
C ALA A 105 4.30 -2.93 -9.12
N ILE A 106 3.83 -1.93 -9.84
CA ILE A 106 2.41 -1.70 -10.12
C ILE A 106 2.16 -1.45 -11.59
N ASP A 107 0.91 -1.52 -12.02
CA ASP A 107 0.53 -1.31 -13.42
C ASP A 107 0.45 0.17 -13.78
N GLY A 108 0.14 1.02 -12.84
CA GLY A 108 0.16 2.46 -13.04
C GLY A 108 -0.41 3.22 -11.86
N VAL A 109 0.15 4.38 -11.59
CA VAL A 109 -0.40 5.34 -10.65
C VAL A 109 -1.57 6.07 -11.32
N THR A 110 -2.66 6.27 -10.61
CA THR A 110 -3.83 6.97 -11.13
C THR A 110 -3.93 8.40 -10.60
N GLU A 111 -4.13 8.58 -9.32
CA GLU A 111 -4.32 9.91 -8.72
C GLU A 111 -4.08 9.88 -7.21
N VAL A 112 -4.11 11.05 -6.61
CA VAL A 112 -4.18 11.20 -5.16
C VAL A 112 -5.58 11.66 -4.80
N ILE A 113 -6.24 10.94 -3.91
CA ILE A 113 -7.56 11.31 -3.42
C ILE A 113 -7.51 11.68 -1.94
N THR A 114 -8.35 12.62 -1.55
CA THR A 114 -8.59 12.95 -0.15
C THR A 114 -9.90 12.32 0.29
N THR A 115 -9.86 11.57 1.37
CA THR A 115 -11.04 10.90 1.91
C THR A 115 -11.01 10.90 3.43
N ASN A 116 -11.95 10.22 4.05
CA ASN A 116 -12.05 10.11 5.49
C ASN A 116 -11.93 8.65 5.92
N LYS A 117 -11.11 8.37 6.92
CA LYS A 117 -10.93 7.02 7.47
C LYS A 117 -12.24 6.36 7.90
N SER A 118 -13.23 7.15 8.30
CA SER A 118 -14.55 6.64 8.69
C SER A 118 -15.31 5.98 7.52
N LEU A 119 -14.93 6.30 6.28
CA LEU A 119 -15.55 5.73 5.08
C LEU A 119 -14.94 4.39 4.68
N ILE A 120 -13.85 3.97 5.31
CA ILE A 120 -13.21 2.69 5.06
C ILE A 120 -13.99 1.60 5.80
N ASN A 121 -14.56 0.67 5.05
CA ASN A 121 -15.37 -0.41 5.61
C ASN A 121 -14.66 -1.75 5.41
N MET A 122 -14.64 -2.56 6.47
CA MET A 122 -14.17 -3.93 6.35
C MET A 122 -15.14 -4.73 5.48
N PRO A 123 -14.63 -5.54 4.53
CA PRO A 123 -15.50 -6.36 3.70
C PRO A 123 -16.26 -7.39 4.54
N GLY A 124 -17.49 -7.66 4.15
CA GLY A 124 -18.27 -8.74 4.75
C GLY A 124 -17.65 -10.11 4.47
N GLN A 125 -18.07 -11.12 5.23
CA GLN A 125 -17.53 -12.47 5.11
C GLN A 125 -17.63 -13.07 3.71
N HIS A 126 -18.56 -12.60 2.90
CA HIS A 126 -18.74 -13.06 1.52
C HIS A 126 -17.82 -12.40 0.50
N GLU A 127 -17.23 -11.25 0.85
CA GLU A 127 -16.30 -10.52 -0.01
C GLU A 127 -14.84 -10.90 0.26
N SER A 128 -14.59 -11.67 1.30
CA SER A 128 -13.25 -12.07 1.73
C SER A 128 -12.58 -13.13 0.83
N ALA A 129 -13.19 -13.47 -0.29
CA ALA A 129 -12.59 -14.41 -1.25
C ALA A 129 -11.36 -13.84 -1.97
N MET A 130 -11.16 -12.52 -1.94
CA MET A 130 -9.98 -11.90 -2.53
C MET A 130 -8.84 -11.86 -1.51
N THR A 131 -7.75 -12.54 -1.81
CA THR A 131 -6.58 -12.61 -0.92
C THR A 131 -6.00 -11.24 -0.57
N CYS A 132 -6.08 -10.28 -1.49
CA CYS A 132 -5.58 -8.92 -1.23
C CYS A 132 -6.28 -8.23 -0.05
N LEU A 133 -7.51 -8.63 0.28
CA LEU A 133 -8.24 -8.07 1.41
C LEU A 133 -7.62 -8.40 2.76
N HIS A 134 -6.84 -9.48 2.86
CA HIS A 134 -6.08 -9.81 4.06
C HIS A 134 -5.00 -8.78 4.39
N TYR A 135 -4.55 -8.04 3.37
CA TYR A 135 -3.53 -7.01 3.49
C TYR A 135 -4.12 -5.60 3.45
N SER A 136 -5.41 -5.48 3.67
CA SER A 136 -6.13 -4.21 3.62
C SER A 136 -6.64 -3.78 4.99
N SER A 137 -6.85 -2.48 5.13
CA SER A 137 -7.64 -1.90 6.21
C SER A 137 -9.12 -1.84 5.88
N GLY A 138 -9.50 -2.18 4.66
CA GLY A 138 -10.87 -2.24 4.19
C GLY A 138 -11.05 -1.71 2.78
N LEU A 139 -12.30 -1.51 2.42
CA LEU A 139 -12.74 -1.00 1.13
C LEU A 139 -13.31 0.40 1.29
N ILE A 140 -13.13 1.23 0.28
CA ILE A 140 -13.77 2.52 0.19
C ILE A 140 -14.42 2.68 -1.19
N LYS A 141 -15.63 3.21 -1.21
CA LYS A 141 -16.31 3.53 -2.46
C LYS A 141 -16.06 5.00 -2.81
N VAL A 142 -15.46 5.23 -3.96
CA VAL A 142 -15.23 6.56 -4.53
C VAL A 142 -15.88 6.61 -5.90
N ASP A 143 -16.91 7.46 -6.03
CA ASP A 143 -17.78 7.50 -7.19
C ASP A 143 -18.41 6.10 -7.46
N GLU A 144 -18.14 5.52 -8.60
CA GLU A 144 -18.62 4.17 -8.92
C GLU A 144 -17.55 3.09 -8.73
N ASN A 145 -16.37 3.48 -8.27
CA ASN A 145 -15.24 2.58 -8.08
C ASN A 145 -15.11 2.13 -6.63
N ILE A 146 -14.66 0.91 -6.46
CA ILE A 146 -14.30 0.37 -5.15
C ILE A 146 -12.78 0.29 -5.09
N LEU A 147 -12.20 0.93 -4.08
CA LEU A 147 -10.77 0.89 -3.80
C LEU A 147 -10.50 -0.07 -2.64
N VAL A 148 -9.44 -0.84 -2.78
CA VAL A 148 -8.89 -1.61 -1.66
C VAL A 148 -7.82 -0.76 -0.99
N VAL A 149 -8.00 -0.39 0.27
CA VAL A 149 -7.03 0.40 1.01
C VAL A 149 -6.00 -0.53 1.64
N LEU A 150 -4.78 -0.50 1.12
CA LEU A 150 -3.70 -1.35 1.60
C LEU A 150 -3.21 -0.89 2.98
N ASP A 151 -2.95 -1.86 3.83
CA ASP A 151 -2.27 -1.68 5.09
C ASP A 151 -0.86 -2.27 4.97
N LEU A 152 0.15 -1.40 4.97
CA LEU A 152 1.54 -1.81 4.78
C LEU A 152 2.06 -2.68 5.91
N GLU A 153 1.56 -2.50 7.11
CA GLU A 153 1.98 -3.32 8.24
C GLU A 153 1.47 -4.75 8.14
N LYS A 154 0.33 -4.93 7.49
CA LYS A 154 -0.18 -6.26 7.15
C LYS A 154 0.53 -6.84 5.92
N LEU A 155 0.86 -6.00 4.95
CA LEU A 155 1.49 -6.42 3.70
C LEU A 155 2.93 -6.89 3.93
N ILE A 156 3.69 -6.15 4.75
CA ILE A 156 5.08 -6.41 5.04
C ILE A 156 5.19 -7.05 6.42
N THR A 157 5.43 -8.35 6.43
CA THR A 157 5.44 -9.16 7.64
C THR A 157 6.82 -9.19 8.31
N HIS A 158 6.88 -9.70 9.52
CA HIS A 158 8.15 -9.95 10.21
C HIS A 158 9.08 -10.89 9.43
N ASP A 159 8.51 -11.85 8.71
CA ASP A 159 9.29 -12.75 7.85
C ASP A 159 9.95 -12.00 6.69
N ASP A 160 9.25 -11.05 6.10
CA ASP A 160 9.81 -10.19 5.06
C ASP A 160 10.97 -9.35 5.60
N LEU A 161 10.82 -8.82 6.81
CA LEU A 161 11.86 -8.03 7.48
C LEU A 161 13.10 -8.89 7.79
N ALA A 162 12.92 -10.12 8.25
CA ALA A 162 14.02 -11.03 8.53
C ALA A 162 14.82 -11.39 7.27
N LYS A 163 14.15 -11.53 6.13
CA LYS A 163 14.80 -11.76 4.83
C LYS A 163 15.66 -10.57 4.39
N VAL A 164 15.18 -9.35 4.63
CA VAL A 164 15.95 -8.14 4.35
C VAL A 164 17.20 -8.06 5.22
N ASP A 165 17.11 -8.44 6.48
CA ASP A 165 18.26 -8.45 7.38
C ASP A 165 19.31 -9.49 6.95
N GLY A 166 18.89 -10.66 6.46
CA GLY A 166 19.78 -11.66 5.90
C GLY A 166 20.53 -11.19 4.65
N LEU A 167 19.98 -10.27 3.89
CA LEU A 167 20.62 -9.67 2.71
C LEU A 167 21.64 -8.58 3.05
N ARG A 168 21.58 -8.02 4.26
CA ARG A 168 22.52 -6.97 4.71
C ARG A 168 23.84 -7.50 5.20
N ASP A 169 23.90 -8.77 5.56
CA ASP A 169 25.09 -9.42 6.12
C ASP A 169 26.05 -9.99 5.04
N GLU A 170 25.76 -9.76 3.79
CA GLU A 170 26.65 -10.09 2.67
C GLU A 170 27.35 -8.87 2.05
#